data_a7f099ca9fc425077a7533dcfe950890
#
_entry.id   a7f099ca9fc425077a7533dcfe950890
#
_cell.length_a   1.000
_cell.length_b   1.000
_cell.length_c   1.000
_cell.angle_alpha   90.00
_cell.angle_beta   90.00
_cell.angle_gamma   90.00
#
_symmetry.space_group_name_H-M   'P 1'
#
loop_
_entity.id
_entity.type
_entity.pdbx_description
1 polymer ?
#
loop_
_entity_poly.entity_id
_entity_poly.type
_entity_poly.pdbx_seq_one_letter_code
_entity_poly.pdbx_strand_id
1 'polypeptide(L)'
;MQKEVSIAANAVNENILSGSAFEFARTNSLMVAGVTAAATGIFVTIQTGADIVLEESPAKISAAFPVIPDEFYYADAAAAGDRIVIRVRNSTGGAIVVKSIVQLTAI
;
A
#
# COMPACT_ATOMS: atom_id res chain seq x y z
N MET A 1 8.57 0.90 -6.82
CA MET A 1 7.38 1.27 -7.62
C MET A 1 6.62 2.37 -6.90
N GLN A 2 6.28 3.42 -7.60
CA GLN A 2 5.40 4.49 -7.11
C GLN A 2 4.08 4.42 -7.86
N LYS A 3 2.96 4.59 -7.17
CA LYS A 3 1.65 4.57 -7.79
C LYS A 3 0.72 5.60 -7.16
N GLU A 4 0.00 6.31 -8.00
CA GLU A 4 -1.05 7.25 -7.61
C GLU A 4 -2.40 6.70 -8.06
N VAL A 5 -3.36 6.64 -7.14
CA VAL A 5 -4.71 6.12 -7.40
C VAL A 5 -5.74 7.05 -6.77
N SER A 6 -6.80 7.34 -7.50
CA SER A 6 -7.97 8.03 -6.94
C SER A 6 -8.96 6.98 -6.45
N ILE A 7 -9.35 7.08 -5.18
CA ILE A 7 -10.34 6.19 -4.57
C ILE A 7 -11.67 6.93 -4.51
N ALA A 8 -12.66 6.42 -5.19
CA ALA A 8 -13.98 7.03 -5.23
C ALA A 8 -14.64 7.09 -3.84
N ALA A 9 -15.61 7.96 -3.67
CA ALA A 9 -16.35 8.10 -2.41
C ALA A 9 -16.92 6.76 -1.95
N ASN A 10 -16.70 6.41 -0.69
CA ASN A 10 -17.20 5.18 -0.05
C ASN A 10 -16.77 3.89 -0.77
N ALA A 11 -15.69 3.94 -1.54
CA ALA A 11 -15.20 2.80 -2.32
C ALA A 11 -14.02 2.12 -1.64
N VAL A 12 -13.78 0.88 -2.04
CA VAL A 12 -12.63 0.08 -1.62
C VAL A 12 -11.88 -0.36 -2.87
N ASN A 13 -10.56 -0.15 -2.88
CA ASN A 13 -9.67 -0.78 -3.84
C ASN A 13 -9.01 -1.96 -3.13
N GLU A 14 -9.38 -3.18 -3.52
CA GLU A 14 -8.96 -4.40 -2.83
C GLU A 14 -7.45 -4.63 -2.91
N ASN A 15 -6.80 -4.15 -3.98
CA ASN A 15 -5.35 -4.19 -4.10
C ASN A 15 -4.87 -3.20 -5.16
N ILE A 16 -4.25 -2.11 -4.72
CA ILE A 16 -3.72 -1.10 -5.64
C ILE A 16 -2.53 -1.62 -6.45
N LEU A 17 -1.94 -2.76 -6.07
CA LEU A 17 -0.85 -3.41 -6.82
C LEU A 17 -1.37 -4.41 -7.86
N SER A 18 -2.68 -4.65 -7.94
CA SER A 18 -3.26 -5.64 -8.84
C SER A 18 -2.87 -5.36 -10.29
N GLY A 19 -2.36 -6.39 -10.96
CA GLY A 19 -1.89 -6.30 -12.35
C GLY A 19 -0.48 -5.73 -12.50
N SER A 20 0.17 -5.29 -11.44
CA SER A 20 1.53 -4.77 -11.49
C SER A 20 2.57 -5.87 -11.31
N ALA A 21 3.84 -5.56 -11.64
CA ALA A 21 4.96 -6.47 -11.40
C ALA A 21 5.22 -6.71 -9.91
N PHE A 22 4.67 -5.87 -9.03
CA PHE A 22 4.86 -5.93 -7.58
C PHE A 22 3.71 -6.63 -6.85
N GLU A 23 2.72 -7.16 -7.56
CA GLU A 23 1.63 -7.90 -6.94
C GLU A 23 2.10 -9.22 -6.32
N PHE A 24 3.10 -9.87 -6.93
CA PHE A 24 3.65 -11.11 -6.44
C PHE A 24 5.16 -11.00 -6.26
N ALA A 25 5.66 -11.53 -5.14
CA ALA A 25 7.10 -11.69 -4.94
C ALA A 25 7.63 -12.80 -5.83
N ARG A 26 8.62 -12.53 -6.68
CA ARG A 26 9.21 -13.52 -7.59
C ARG A 26 10.29 -14.36 -6.92
N THR A 27 10.92 -13.79 -5.90
CA THR A 27 11.95 -14.42 -5.09
C THR A 27 11.66 -14.11 -3.63
N ASN A 28 12.37 -14.76 -2.70
CA ASN A 28 12.34 -14.36 -1.32
C ASN A 28 12.85 -12.92 -1.22
N SER A 29 12.04 -12.03 -0.71
CA SER A 29 12.30 -10.59 -0.76
C SER A 29 11.95 -9.92 0.57
N LEU A 30 12.61 -8.78 0.82
CA LEU A 30 12.15 -7.82 1.81
C LEU A 30 11.22 -6.83 1.11
N MET A 31 9.98 -6.75 1.58
CA MET A 31 9.00 -5.78 1.10
C MET A 31 8.99 -4.58 2.03
N VAL A 32 9.10 -3.40 1.46
CA VAL A 32 8.94 -2.12 2.16
C VAL A 32 7.89 -1.30 1.44
N ALA A 33 6.89 -0.83 2.16
CA ALA A 33 5.79 -0.09 1.58
C ALA A 33 5.43 1.14 2.41
N GLY A 34 5.03 2.21 1.74
CA GLY A 34 4.48 3.40 2.37
C GLY A 34 3.26 3.88 1.58
N VAL A 35 2.29 4.46 2.28
CA VAL A 35 1.06 4.97 1.67
C VAL A 35 0.71 6.32 2.29
N THR A 36 0.42 7.31 1.44
CA THR A 36 -0.07 8.61 1.88
C THR A 36 -1.39 8.93 1.20
N ALA A 37 -2.21 9.75 1.83
CA ALA A 37 -3.49 10.20 1.30
C ALA A 37 -3.60 11.72 1.32
N ALA A 38 -4.32 12.29 0.36
CA ALA A 38 -4.48 13.75 0.25
C ALA A 38 -5.38 14.34 1.35
N ALA A 39 -6.19 13.52 2.01
CA ALA A 39 -7.12 13.96 3.06
C ALA A 39 -7.38 12.83 4.06
N THR A 40 -8.01 13.16 5.19
CA THR A 40 -8.45 12.17 6.17
C THR A 40 -9.55 11.27 5.63
N GLY A 41 -9.69 10.08 6.20
CA GLY A 41 -10.75 9.13 5.83
C GLY A 41 -10.29 7.95 4.99
N ILE A 42 -9.01 7.85 4.70
CA ILE A 42 -8.41 6.69 4.01
C ILE A 42 -7.85 5.71 5.04
N PHE A 43 -8.25 4.45 4.92
CA PHE A 43 -7.74 3.35 5.73
C PHE A 43 -7.01 2.35 4.85
N VAL A 44 -5.88 1.87 5.33
CA VAL A 44 -4.95 1.02 4.58
C VAL A 44 -4.78 -0.31 5.27
N THR A 45 -4.83 -1.40 4.52
CA THR A 45 -4.46 -2.74 4.95
C THR A 45 -3.33 -3.23 4.07
N ILE A 46 -2.23 -3.68 4.67
CA ILE A 46 -1.07 -4.21 3.96
C ILE A 46 -0.89 -5.67 4.36
N GLN A 47 -0.76 -6.54 3.36
CA GLN A 47 -0.66 -7.98 3.56
C GLN A 47 0.41 -8.57 2.63
N THR A 48 1.20 -9.50 3.17
CA THR A 48 2.15 -10.29 2.38
C THR A 48 1.82 -11.77 2.56
N GLY A 49 1.38 -12.44 1.50
CA GLY A 49 0.92 -13.81 1.60
C GLY A 49 -0.21 -13.94 2.63
N ALA A 50 0.01 -14.74 3.67
CA ALA A 50 -0.95 -14.91 4.77
C ALA A 50 -0.75 -13.92 5.92
N ASP A 51 0.35 -13.16 5.93
CA ASP A 51 0.70 -12.25 7.01
C ASP A 51 0.08 -10.87 6.81
N ILE A 52 -0.63 -10.38 7.80
CA ILE A 52 -1.15 -9.02 7.81
C ILE A 52 -0.10 -8.12 8.49
N VAL A 53 0.52 -7.25 7.71
CA VAL A 53 1.57 -6.33 8.18
C VAL A 53 0.93 -5.11 8.84
N LEU A 54 -0.17 -4.62 8.27
CA LEU A 54 -0.91 -3.47 8.77
C LEU A 54 -2.39 -3.73 8.55
N GLU A 55 -3.20 -3.65 9.61
CA GLU A 55 -4.64 -3.87 9.53
C GLU A 55 -5.40 -2.55 9.69
N GLU A 56 -6.12 -2.17 8.64
CA GLU A 56 -7.05 -1.03 8.57
C GLU A 56 -6.65 0.19 9.41
N SER A 57 -5.48 0.73 9.14
CA SER A 57 -4.98 1.91 9.84
C SER A 57 -5.13 3.17 8.98
N PRO A 58 -5.36 4.34 9.61
CA PRO A 58 -5.42 5.59 8.85
C PRO A 58 -4.12 5.85 8.10
N ALA A 59 -4.23 6.27 6.84
CA ALA A 59 -3.08 6.67 6.06
C ALA A 59 -2.53 8.01 6.54
N LYS A 60 -1.21 8.21 6.42
CA LYS A 60 -0.60 9.51 6.66
C LYS A 60 -1.12 10.52 5.63
N ILE A 61 -1.49 11.71 6.10
CA ILE A 61 -1.96 12.78 5.23
C ILE A 61 -0.74 13.50 4.65
N SER A 62 -0.59 13.44 3.33
CA SER A 62 0.46 14.12 2.59
C SER A 62 0.07 14.21 1.12
N ALA A 63 0.39 15.33 0.46
CA ALA A 63 0.21 15.49 -0.96
C ALA A 63 1.36 14.89 -1.77
N ALA A 64 2.44 14.44 -1.11
CA ALA A 64 3.62 13.86 -1.76
C ALA A 64 3.64 12.34 -1.60
N PHE A 65 4.44 11.66 -2.45
CA PHE A 65 4.76 10.26 -2.23
C PHE A 65 5.51 10.08 -0.91
N PRO A 66 5.29 8.94 -0.22
CA PRO A 66 6.03 8.67 1.02
C PRO A 66 7.54 8.59 0.77
N VAL A 67 8.32 9.06 1.72
CA VAL A 67 9.79 8.97 1.69
C VAL A 67 10.22 7.83 2.61
N ILE A 68 10.83 6.80 2.06
CA ILE A 68 11.33 5.66 2.82
C ILE A 68 12.82 5.88 3.11
N PRO A 69 13.29 5.75 4.39
CA PRO A 69 12.56 5.31 5.58
C PRO A 69 11.97 6.44 6.44
N ASP A 70 12.05 7.69 6.02
CA ASP A 70 11.77 8.87 6.86
C ASP A 70 10.28 9.07 7.16
N GLU A 71 9.40 8.54 6.30
CA GLU A 71 7.96 8.64 6.48
C GLU A 71 7.37 7.26 6.81
N PHE A 72 6.07 7.22 7.10
CA PHE A 72 5.40 5.97 7.44
C PHE A 72 5.65 4.89 6.41
N TYR A 73 6.41 3.89 6.80
CA TYR A 73 6.65 2.72 5.97
C TYR A 73 6.42 1.45 6.79
N TYR A 74 6.15 0.37 6.09
CA TYR A 74 5.92 -0.95 6.66
C TYR A 74 6.81 -1.93 5.93
N ALA A 75 7.42 -2.86 6.67
CA ALA A 75 8.36 -3.82 6.12
C ALA A 75 8.03 -5.22 6.59
N ASP A 76 8.12 -6.18 5.69
CA ASP A 76 7.97 -7.60 6.00
C ASP A 76 8.72 -8.45 4.97
N ALA A 77 9.05 -9.68 5.37
CA ALA A 77 9.61 -10.66 4.45
C ALA A 77 8.50 -11.26 3.60
N ALA A 78 8.71 -11.33 2.30
CA ALA A 78 7.80 -12.00 1.36
C ALA A 78 8.50 -13.19 0.75
N ALA A 79 7.91 -14.38 0.86
CA ALA A 79 8.45 -15.58 0.22
C ALA A 79 8.13 -15.58 -1.28
N ALA A 80 8.93 -16.28 -2.06
CA ALA A 80 8.67 -16.43 -3.50
C ALA A 80 7.24 -16.96 -3.73
N GLY A 81 6.49 -16.27 -4.56
CA GLY A 81 5.09 -16.59 -4.86
C GLY A 81 4.06 -15.92 -3.96
N ASP A 82 4.47 -15.26 -2.89
CA ASP A 82 3.54 -14.54 -2.01
C ASP A 82 2.91 -13.36 -2.74
N ARG A 83 1.59 -13.19 -2.57
CA ARG A 83 0.87 -12.05 -3.08
C ARG A 83 1.02 -10.89 -2.10
N ILE A 84 1.38 -9.72 -2.63
CA ILE A 84 1.47 -8.48 -1.87
C ILE A 84 0.18 -7.69 -2.12
N VAL A 85 -0.52 -7.35 -1.05
CA VAL A 85 -1.79 -6.65 -1.11
C VAL A 85 -1.69 -5.33 -0.36
N ILE A 86 -2.07 -4.23 -1.01
CA ILE A 86 -2.33 -2.94 -0.37
C ILE A 86 -3.78 -2.59 -0.66
N ARG A 87 -4.64 -2.83 0.32
CA ARG A 87 -6.07 -2.52 0.23
C ARG A 87 -6.31 -1.14 0.81
N VAL A 88 -7.06 -0.32 0.08
CA VAL A 88 -7.34 1.05 0.48
C VAL A 88 -8.84 1.26 0.50
N ARG A 89 -9.35 1.78 1.63
CA ARG A 89 -10.76 2.08 1.80
C ARG A 89 -10.96 3.57 2.03
N ASN A 90 -11.85 4.17 1.24
CA ASN A 90 -12.26 5.57 1.41
C ASN A 90 -13.60 5.61 2.16
N SER A 91 -13.59 6.16 3.37
CA SER A 91 -14.79 6.26 4.21
C SER A 91 -15.52 7.60 4.06
N THR A 92 -15.10 8.45 3.13
CA THR A 92 -15.67 9.79 2.95
C THR A 92 -16.64 9.85 1.76
N GLY A 93 -17.39 10.93 1.68
CA GLY A 93 -18.33 11.19 0.58
C GLY A 93 -17.69 11.82 -0.66
N GLY A 94 -16.36 11.91 -0.73
CA GLY A 94 -15.64 12.48 -1.87
C GLY A 94 -14.46 11.62 -2.28
N ALA A 95 -14.05 11.69 -3.54
CA ALA A 95 -12.87 10.97 -4.01
C ALA A 95 -11.60 11.52 -3.38
N ILE A 96 -10.67 10.65 -3.01
CA ILE A 96 -9.39 11.01 -2.40
C ILE A 96 -8.27 10.35 -3.19
N VAL A 97 -7.23 11.13 -3.50
CA VAL A 97 -6.02 10.63 -4.16
C VAL A 97 -5.10 9.99 -3.12
N VAL A 98 -4.66 8.77 -3.40
CA VAL A 98 -3.75 7.99 -2.58
C VAL A 98 -2.46 7.76 -3.36
N LYS A 99 -1.32 8.01 -2.73
CA LYS A 99 0.01 7.78 -3.29
C LYS A 99 0.72 6.71 -2.49
N SER A 100 1.37 5.79 -3.19
CA SER A 100 2.07 4.68 -2.56
C SER A 100 3.44 4.46 -3.18
N ILE A 101 4.33 3.89 -2.38
CA ILE A 101 5.63 3.43 -2.83
C ILE A 101 5.87 2.02 -2.28
N VAL A 102 6.33 1.13 -3.15
CA VAL A 102 6.65 -0.25 -2.79
C VAL A 102 8.04 -0.60 -3.31
N GLN A 103 8.86 -1.19 -2.46
CA GLN A 103 10.18 -1.68 -2.81
C GLN A 103 10.28 -3.17 -2.45
N LEU A 104 10.77 -3.97 -3.37
CA LEU A 104 11.10 -5.38 -3.15
C LEU A 104 12.59 -5.56 -3.35
N THR A 105 13.27 -6.01 -2.31
CA THR A 105 14.71 -6.29 -2.34
C THR A 105 14.91 -7.80 -2.14
N ALA A 106 15.53 -8.46 -3.11
CA ALA A 106 15.83 -9.89 -3.01
C ALA A 106 16.81 -10.17 -1.86
N ILE A 107 16.53 -11.23 -1.14
CA ILE A 107 17.35 -11.65 0.01
C ILE A 107 17.84 -13.07 -0.15
#